data_fec4a13de268a87160ca7ffab9a026c6
#
_entry.id   fec4a13de268a87160ca7ffab9a026c6
#
_cell.length_a   1.000
_cell.length_b   1.000
_cell.length_c   1.000
_cell.angle_alpha   90.00
_cell.angle_beta   90.00
_cell.angle_gamma   90.00
#
_symmetry.space_group_name_H-M   'P 1'
#
loop_
_entity.id
_entity.type
_entity.pdbx_description
1 polymer ?
#
loop_
_entity_poly.entity_id
_entity_poly.type
_entity_poly.pdbx_seq_one_letter_code
_entity_poly.pdbx_strand_id
1 'polypeptide(L)'
;RMAYGHVVPQDITWMKQEMDKVGKDKPVILVTHYPMQDGDVDNWYDVTDAVRPYNIRTFIGGHYHRNRFLSYDGIPGILTRSNLRDKNGASGYSIFDITPDSIITYEQRIDEPMKRWTALSLTKSYYNRTGKAVKYPSFSVNKEYPQVKIGWQVQTGVGIYCSPALWKGRVYVGDDLGFLTCYTLKEGRKLWSFQSGKRIVGTPAATDGIVVFGSADHNIYGLDAVTGKERWRITVAQPVLGAVTIEKGIAYIGGSDSTFRAIRIKNGKVVWTYTGIKGYIETKPLVEGD
;
A
#
# COMPACT_ATOMS: atom_id res chain seq x y z
N ARG A 1 -3.34 0.46 12.73
CA ARG A 1 -4.07 1.14 11.64
C ARG A 1 -3.76 0.40 10.36
N MET A 2 -4.77 0.01 9.59
CA MET A 2 -4.57 -0.44 8.22
C MET A 2 -3.95 0.71 7.42
N ALA A 3 -3.02 0.41 6.52
CA ALA A 3 -2.44 1.41 5.63
C ALA A 3 -3.55 2.00 4.74
N TYR A 4 -3.51 3.31 4.51
CA TYR A 4 -4.36 3.94 3.50
C TYR A 4 -3.98 3.44 2.11
N GLY A 5 -4.97 3.25 1.24
CA GLY A 5 -4.73 3.05 -0.17
C GLY A 5 -4.16 4.32 -0.80
N HIS A 6 -3.39 4.16 -1.85
CA HIS A 6 -2.92 5.25 -2.71
C HIS A 6 -3.05 4.82 -4.16
N VAL A 7 -3.60 5.67 -5.00
CA VAL A 7 -3.66 5.44 -6.45
C VAL A 7 -2.55 6.23 -7.10
N VAL A 8 -1.54 5.52 -7.62
CA VAL A 8 -0.37 6.19 -8.20
C VAL A 8 -0.77 7.03 -9.44
N PRO A 9 -0.10 8.17 -9.70
CA PRO A 9 -0.46 9.07 -10.79
C PRO A 9 -0.51 8.41 -12.17
N GLN A 10 0.31 7.38 -12.38
CA GLN A 10 0.32 6.60 -13.62
C GLN A 10 -0.98 5.83 -13.84
N ASP A 11 -1.55 5.25 -12.77
CA ASP A 11 -2.82 4.52 -12.85
C ASP A 11 -3.99 5.47 -13.11
N ILE A 12 -3.97 6.67 -12.51
CA ILE A 12 -4.96 7.71 -12.79
C ILE A 12 -4.88 8.15 -14.25
N THR A 13 -3.67 8.33 -14.77
CA THR A 13 -3.43 8.69 -16.16
C THR A 13 -3.92 7.60 -17.11
N TRP A 14 -3.55 6.34 -16.84
CA TRP A 14 -4.03 5.19 -17.60
C TRP A 14 -5.56 5.08 -17.58
N MET A 15 -6.17 5.18 -16.42
CA MET A 15 -7.64 5.14 -16.26
C MET A 15 -8.33 6.21 -17.12
N LYS A 16 -7.80 7.45 -17.12
CA LYS A 16 -8.32 8.53 -17.98
C LYS A 16 -8.20 8.18 -19.46
N GLN A 17 -7.05 7.67 -19.90
CA GLN A 17 -6.84 7.27 -21.29
C GLN A 17 -7.82 6.17 -21.71
N GLU A 18 -8.09 5.17 -20.87
CA GLU A 18 -9.08 4.14 -21.16
C GLU A 18 -10.50 4.70 -21.24
N MET A 19 -10.86 5.60 -20.32
CA MET A 19 -12.18 6.26 -20.36
C MET A 19 -12.34 7.20 -21.56
N ASP A 20 -11.28 7.87 -22.02
CA ASP A 20 -11.31 8.67 -23.25
C ASP A 20 -11.60 7.82 -24.48
N LYS A 21 -11.06 6.61 -24.58
CA LYS A 21 -11.36 5.63 -25.65
C LYS A 21 -12.84 5.20 -25.63
N VAL A 22 -13.40 5.03 -24.44
CA VAL A 22 -14.81 4.66 -24.25
C VAL A 22 -15.75 5.83 -24.61
N GLY A 23 -15.33 7.04 -24.34
CA GLY A 23 -16.09 8.26 -24.53
C GLY A 23 -16.90 8.67 -23.30
N LYS A 24 -17.18 9.98 -23.20
CA LYS A 24 -17.75 10.59 -21.98
C LYS A 24 -19.18 10.15 -21.67
N ASP A 25 -19.94 9.69 -22.64
CA ASP A 25 -21.38 9.44 -22.47
C ASP A 25 -21.72 7.96 -22.24
N LYS A 26 -20.84 7.06 -22.61
CA LYS A 26 -21.03 5.63 -22.32
C LYS A 26 -21.06 5.39 -20.80
N PRO A 27 -22.01 4.61 -20.30
CA PRO A 27 -22.06 4.24 -18.89
C PRO A 27 -20.84 3.37 -18.51
N VAL A 28 -20.17 3.74 -17.43
CA VAL A 28 -18.98 3.07 -16.92
C VAL A 28 -19.23 2.63 -15.48
N ILE A 29 -18.85 1.41 -15.16
CA ILE A 29 -18.73 0.88 -13.80
C ILE A 29 -17.25 0.73 -13.49
N LEU A 30 -16.79 1.33 -12.40
CA LEU A 30 -15.42 1.19 -11.94
C LEU A 30 -15.34 0.16 -10.82
N VAL A 31 -14.35 -0.71 -10.89
CA VAL A 31 -14.12 -1.73 -9.85
C VAL A 31 -12.81 -1.44 -9.16
N THR A 32 -12.86 -1.30 -7.83
CA THR A 32 -11.70 -0.99 -6.99
C THR A 32 -11.73 -1.85 -5.74
N HIS A 33 -10.59 -2.07 -5.08
CA HIS A 33 -10.62 -2.72 -3.77
C HIS A 33 -11.04 -1.76 -2.68
N TYR A 34 -10.39 -0.59 -2.61
CA TYR A 34 -10.65 0.42 -1.58
C TYR A 34 -11.82 1.33 -1.95
N PRO A 35 -12.63 1.76 -0.96
CA PRO A 35 -13.57 2.87 -1.12
C PRO A 35 -12.85 4.17 -1.51
N MET A 36 -13.35 4.91 -2.50
CA MET A 36 -12.75 6.16 -2.96
C MET A 36 -13.16 7.35 -2.08
N GLN A 37 -12.75 7.32 -0.80
CA GLN A 37 -13.11 8.35 0.17
C GLN A 37 -11.98 8.61 1.17
N ASP A 38 -12.11 9.73 1.89
CA ASP A 38 -11.25 10.06 3.02
C ASP A 38 -11.25 8.94 4.07
N GLY A 39 -10.07 8.62 4.58
CA GLY A 39 -9.85 7.55 5.55
C GLY A 39 -9.57 6.17 4.93
N ASP A 40 -9.76 5.98 3.62
CA ASP A 40 -9.51 4.73 2.91
C ASP A 40 -8.43 4.89 1.81
N VAL A 41 -8.50 5.97 1.04
CA VAL A 41 -7.52 6.31 -0.01
C VAL A 41 -7.07 7.74 0.20
N ASP A 42 -5.78 7.96 0.36
CA ASP A 42 -5.23 9.28 0.72
C ASP A 42 -5.41 10.35 -0.38
N ASN A 43 -5.36 9.93 -1.64
CA ASN A 43 -5.59 10.80 -2.81
C ASN A 43 -6.91 10.48 -3.55
N TRP A 44 -7.94 10.07 -2.82
CA TRP A 44 -9.26 9.75 -3.36
C TRP A 44 -9.84 10.86 -4.25
N TYR A 45 -9.56 12.10 -3.90
CA TYR A 45 -10.03 13.29 -4.64
C TYR A 45 -9.43 13.40 -6.04
N ASP A 46 -8.17 12.98 -6.25
CA ASP A 46 -7.54 12.92 -7.57
C ASP A 46 -8.27 11.94 -8.48
N VAL A 47 -8.70 10.80 -7.92
CA VAL A 47 -9.45 9.76 -8.64
C VAL A 47 -10.86 10.26 -8.98
N THR A 48 -11.59 10.77 -8.00
CA THR A 48 -12.97 11.24 -8.20
C THR A 48 -13.03 12.41 -9.17
N ASP A 49 -12.07 13.31 -9.14
CA ASP A 49 -11.97 14.41 -10.12
C ASP A 49 -11.62 13.91 -11.53
N ALA A 50 -10.70 12.95 -11.62
CA ALA A 50 -10.30 12.39 -12.91
C ALA A 50 -11.46 11.70 -13.63
N VAL A 51 -12.37 11.03 -12.90
CA VAL A 51 -13.50 10.30 -13.46
C VAL A 51 -14.76 11.14 -13.62
N ARG A 52 -14.89 12.27 -12.93
CA ARG A 52 -16.09 13.11 -12.90
C ARG A 52 -16.62 13.54 -14.27
N PRO A 53 -15.79 13.86 -15.29
CA PRO A 53 -16.29 14.23 -16.61
C PRO A 53 -17.01 13.10 -17.37
N TYR A 54 -16.85 11.85 -16.93
CA TYR A 54 -17.39 10.67 -17.59
C TYR A 54 -18.70 10.20 -16.95
N ASN A 55 -19.39 9.31 -17.63
CA ASN A 55 -20.68 8.80 -17.19
C ASN A 55 -20.50 7.60 -16.22
N ILE A 56 -19.92 7.87 -15.04
CA ILE A 56 -19.72 6.84 -14.02
C ILE A 56 -21.04 6.50 -13.34
N ARG A 57 -21.44 5.26 -13.41
CA ARG A 57 -22.68 4.76 -12.79
C ARG A 57 -22.48 4.39 -11.34
N THR A 58 -21.36 3.71 -11.05
CA THR A 58 -21.02 3.33 -9.69
C THR A 58 -19.55 2.89 -9.61
N PHE A 59 -19.01 2.96 -8.42
CA PHE A 59 -17.85 2.18 -8.01
C PHE A 59 -18.33 0.91 -7.32
N ILE A 60 -17.75 -0.25 -7.67
CA ILE A 60 -17.92 -1.50 -6.94
C ILE A 60 -16.61 -1.81 -6.23
N GLY A 61 -16.67 -2.07 -4.93
CA GLY A 61 -15.49 -2.28 -4.11
C GLY A 61 -15.69 -3.28 -2.98
N GLY A 62 -14.63 -3.47 -2.19
CA GLY A 62 -14.59 -4.37 -1.05
C GLY A 62 -14.09 -3.70 0.22
N HIS A 63 -12.98 -4.18 0.76
CA HIS A 63 -12.21 -3.69 1.90
C HIS A 63 -12.88 -3.87 3.27
N TYR A 64 -14.14 -3.45 3.44
CA TYR A 64 -14.83 -3.51 4.74
C TYR A 64 -15.43 -4.88 5.08
N HIS A 65 -15.33 -5.85 4.16
CA HIS A 65 -15.88 -7.21 4.32
C HIS A 65 -17.38 -7.27 4.63
N ARG A 66 -18.11 -6.23 4.25
CA ARG A 66 -19.57 -6.11 4.46
C ARG A 66 -20.19 -5.23 3.40
N ASN A 67 -21.45 -5.49 3.11
CA ASN A 67 -22.23 -4.68 2.18
C ASN A 67 -22.44 -3.26 2.72
N ARG A 68 -22.14 -2.26 1.89
CA ARG A 68 -22.41 -0.85 2.14
C ARG A 68 -22.76 -0.13 0.85
N PHE A 69 -23.67 0.81 0.95
CA PHE A 69 -23.91 1.80 -0.08
C PHE A 69 -23.27 3.13 0.34
N LEU A 70 -22.42 3.67 -0.49
CA LEU A 70 -21.64 4.89 -0.21
C LEU A 70 -21.86 5.92 -1.32
N SER A 71 -21.40 7.14 -1.07
CA SER A 71 -21.36 8.22 -2.06
C SER A 71 -19.97 8.84 -2.06
N TYR A 72 -19.29 8.73 -3.18
CA TYR A 72 -17.96 9.30 -3.39
C TYR A 72 -18.13 10.63 -4.12
N ASP A 73 -18.36 11.68 -3.34
CA ASP A 73 -18.61 13.02 -3.85
C ASP A 73 -19.76 13.06 -4.88
N GLY A 74 -20.86 12.38 -4.54
CA GLY A 74 -22.05 12.19 -5.37
C GLY A 74 -22.03 10.96 -6.27
N ILE A 75 -20.88 10.40 -6.59
CA ILE A 75 -20.78 9.16 -7.37
C ILE A 75 -21.16 7.96 -6.48
N PRO A 76 -22.12 7.12 -6.87
CA PRO A 76 -22.52 5.97 -6.06
C PRO A 76 -21.37 4.97 -5.87
N GLY A 77 -21.29 4.38 -4.67
CA GLY A 77 -20.37 3.30 -4.33
C GLY A 77 -21.09 2.11 -3.71
N ILE A 78 -20.84 0.92 -4.22
CA ILE A 78 -21.39 -0.33 -3.70
C ILE A 78 -20.22 -1.16 -3.18
N LEU A 79 -20.11 -1.32 -1.87
CA LEU A 79 -19.15 -2.23 -1.27
C LEU A 79 -19.78 -3.59 -1.04
N THR A 80 -19.00 -4.61 -1.32
CA THR A 80 -19.41 -6.00 -1.19
C THR A 80 -18.85 -6.62 0.07
N ARG A 81 -19.57 -7.61 0.59
CA ARG A 81 -19.05 -8.46 1.64
C ARG A 81 -17.89 -9.34 1.13
N SER A 82 -17.08 -9.80 2.05
CA SER A 82 -16.05 -10.80 1.81
C SER A 82 -16.61 -12.22 1.95
N ASN A 83 -15.95 -13.19 1.34
CA ASN A 83 -16.14 -14.60 1.59
C ASN A 83 -15.49 -15.09 2.90
N LEU A 84 -14.79 -14.22 3.60
CA LEU A 84 -14.29 -14.50 4.95
C LEU A 84 -15.46 -14.64 5.92
N ARG A 85 -15.30 -15.50 6.92
CA ARG A 85 -16.27 -15.62 8.00
C ARG A 85 -16.35 -14.31 8.77
N ASP A 86 -17.56 -13.82 8.98
CA ASP A 86 -17.80 -12.73 9.92
C ASP A 86 -17.75 -13.24 11.38
N LYS A 87 -17.95 -12.35 12.33
CA LYS A 87 -17.97 -12.71 13.76
C LYS A 87 -19.10 -13.69 14.15
N ASN A 88 -20.07 -13.91 13.27
CA ASN A 88 -21.13 -14.91 13.44
C ASN A 88 -20.81 -16.23 12.69
N GLY A 89 -19.63 -16.35 12.13
CA GLY A 89 -19.19 -17.53 11.39
C GLY A 89 -19.71 -17.63 9.96
N ALA A 90 -20.49 -16.66 9.49
CA ALA A 90 -21.07 -16.68 8.14
C ALA A 90 -20.13 -16.07 7.10
N SER A 91 -19.84 -16.81 6.04
CA SER A 91 -19.21 -16.32 4.82
C SER A 91 -20.24 -16.11 3.72
N GLY A 92 -19.85 -15.49 2.60
CA GLY A 92 -20.75 -15.28 1.48
C GLY A 92 -20.14 -14.38 0.41
N TYR A 93 -20.94 -14.03 -0.59
CA TYR A 93 -20.54 -13.20 -1.72
C TYR A 93 -21.71 -12.33 -2.19
N SER A 94 -21.42 -11.39 -3.09
CA SER A 94 -22.43 -10.55 -3.72
C SER A 94 -22.58 -10.93 -5.19
N ILE A 95 -23.82 -10.88 -5.67
CA ILE A 95 -24.18 -11.08 -7.08
C ILE A 95 -24.71 -9.75 -7.60
N PHE A 96 -24.25 -9.34 -8.78
CA PHE A 96 -24.74 -8.16 -9.49
C PHE A 96 -25.49 -8.60 -10.72
N ASP A 97 -26.77 -8.26 -10.77
CA ASP A 97 -27.59 -8.36 -11.97
C ASP A 97 -27.62 -6.98 -12.64
N ILE A 98 -27.01 -6.88 -13.80
CA ILE A 98 -26.80 -5.62 -14.53
C ILE A 98 -27.66 -5.66 -15.79
N THR A 99 -28.65 -4.78 -15.82
CA THR A 99 -29.51 -4.56 -16.98
C THR A 99 -29.18 -3.21 -17.62
N PRO A 100 -29.74 -2.86 -18.79
CA PRO A 100 -29.58 -1.52 -19.35
C PRO A 100 -30.02 -0.37 -18.40
N ASP A 101 -30.97 -0.65 -17.52
CA ASP A 101 -31.63 0.38 -16.69
C ASP A 101 -31.23 0.35 -15.21
N SER A 102 -30.64 -0.75 -14.74
CA SER A 102 -30.38 -0.93 -13.32
C SER A 102 -29.23 -1.88 -13.00
N ILE A 103 -28.66 -1.69 -11.81
CA ILE A 103 -27.83 -2.69 -11.13
C ILE A 103 -28.61 -3.16 -9.91
N ILE A 104 -28.91 -4.44 -9.84
CA ILE A 104 -29.52 -5.06 -8.67
C ILE A 104 -28.45 -5.90 -7.98
N THR A 105 -28.27 -5.69 -6.67
CA THR A 105 -27.25 -6.40 -5.91
C THR A 105 -27.89 -7.33 -4.92
N TYR A 106 -27.45 -8.57 -4.93
CA TYR A 106 -27.89 -9.62 -4.03
C TYR A 106 -26.74 -10.03 -3.11
N GLU A 107 -27.10 -10.45 -1.91
CA GLU A 107 -26.19 -11.09 -0.96
C GLU A 107 -26.54 -12.58 -0.87
N GLN A 108 -25.55 -13.43 -1.08
CA GLN A 108 -25.64 -14.86 -0.78
C GLN A 108 -24.75 -15.17 0.40
N ARG A 109 -25.33 -15.63 1.49
CA ARG A 109 -24.60 -16.20 2.63
C ARG A 109 -24.67 -17.72 2.58
N ILE A 110 -23.69 -18.38 3.21
CA ILE A 110 -23.73 -19.83 3.39
C ILE A 110 -24.96 -20.17 4.22
N ASP A 111 -25.69 -21.22 3.78
CA ASP A 111 -26.87 -21.76 4.44
C ASP A 111 -28.04 -20.77 4.59
N GLU A 112 -28.01 -19.63 3.88
CA GLU A 112 -29.14 -18.68 3.83
C GLU A 112 -29.67 -18.54 2.40
N PRO A 113 -30.96 -18.24 2.20
CA PRO A 113 -31.46 -17.89 0.88
C PRO A 113 -30.85 -16.57 0.38
N MET A 114 -30.64 -16.48 -0.91
CA MET A 114 -30.16 -15.24 -1.56
C MET A 114 -31.14 -14.09 -1.27
N LYS A 115 -30.58 -12.94 -0.86
CA LYS A 115 -31.37 -11.75 -0.51
C LYS A 115 -30.97 -10.57 -1.38
N ARG A 116 -31.93 -9.89 -1.99
CA ARG A 116 -31.72 -8.56 -2.58
C ARG A 116 -31.43 -7.57 -1.45
N TRP A 117 -30.34 -6.79 -1.57
CA TRP A 117 -30.03 -5.80 -0.55
C TRP A 117 -30.00 -4.36 -1.08
N THR A 118 -29.68 -4.13 -2.37
CA THR A 118 -29.74 -2.80 -2.96
C THR A 118 -30.02 -2.86 -4.46
N ALA A 119 -30.43 -1.72 -5.00
CA ALA A 119 -30.56 -1.49 -6.44
C ALA A 119 -30.18 -0.04 -6.77
N LEU A 120 -29.56 0.13 -7.91
CA LEU A 120 -29.13 1.42 -8.44
C LEU A 120 -29.69 1.60 -9.86
N SER A 121 -30.38 2.71 -10.13
CA SER A 121 -30.81 3.03 -11.49
C SER A 121 -29.60 3.44 -12.34
N LEU A 122 -29.49 2.91 -13.54
CA LEU A 122 -28.47 3.32 -14.53
C LEU A 122 -28.96 4.45 -15.45
N THR A 123 -30.23 4.82 -15.38
CA THR A 123 -30.78 5.93 -16.17
C THR A 123 -30.71 7.26 -15.43
N LYS A 124 -30.58 7.25 -14.09
CA LYS A 124 -30.50 8.43 -13.26
C LYS A 124 -29.08 8.97 -13.20
N SER A 125 -28.90 10.28 -13.29
CA SER A 125 -27.64 10.96 -12.96
C SER A 125 -27.57 11.22 -11.45
N TYR A 126 -26.46 10.88 -10.81
CA TYR A 126 -26.26 11.00 -9.36
C TYR A 126 -25.34 12.15 -8.98
N TYR A 127 -24.56 12.67 -9.92
CA TYR A 127 -23.58 13.73 -9.67
C TYR A 127 -23.47 14.68 -10.87
N ASN A 128 -22.93 15.86 -10.61
CA ASN A 128 -22.67 16.85 -11.67
C ASN A 128 -21.32 16.55 -12.34
N ARG A 129 -21.35 16.21 -13.61
CA ARG A 129 -20.18 15.88 -14.42
C ARG A 129 -19.30 17.08 -14.77
N THR A 130 -19.83 18.29 -14.70
CA THR A 130 -19.12 19.56 -14.98
C THR A 130 -18.65 20.26 -13.71
N GLY A 131 -19.05 19.75 -12.54
CA GLY A 131 -18.67 20.28 -11.24
C GLY A 131 -17.23 19.90 -10.86
N LYS A 132 -16.68 20.61 -9.88
CA LYS A 132 -15.48 20.16 -9.15
C LYS A 132 -15.90 19.30 -7.96
N ALA A 133 -14.97 18.49 -7.44
CA ALA A 133 -15.16 17.76 -6.20
C ALA A 133 -15.60 18.72 -5.07
N VAL A 134 -16.55 18.25 -4.24
CA VAL A 134 -17.17 19.09 -3.21
C VAL A 134 -16.28 19.20 -1.97
N LYS A 135 -15.40 18.22 -1.75
CA LYS A 135 -14.49 18.20 -0.60
C LYS A 135 -13.08 17.85 -1.04
N TYR A 136 -12.18 18.82 -0.93
CA TYR A 136 -10.75 18.60 -0.96
C TYR A 136 -10.19 18.58 0.46
N PRO A 137 -9.15 17.79 0.75
CA PRO A 137 -8.40 17.95 1.97
C PRO A 137 -7.86 19.37 2.10
N SER A 138 -7.87 19.92 3.31
CA SER A 138 -7.24 21.22 3.56
C SER A 138 -5.73 21.05 3.65
N PHE A 139 -5.01 21.69 2.75
CA PHE A 139 -3.55 21.78 2.80
C PHE A 139 -3.08 23.09 3.46
N SER A 140 -3.94 23.76 4.23
CA SER A 140 -3.64 25.06 4.87
C SER A 140 -2.44 24.98 5.82
N VAL A 141 -2.21 23.82 6.45
CA VAL A 141 -1.04 23.58 7.30
C VAL A 141 0.30 23.85 6.58
N ASN A 142 0.35 23.67 5.26
CA ASN A 142 1.57 23.95 4.49
C ASN A 142 1.94 25.44 4.50
N LYS A 143 0.97 26.34 4.78
CA LYS A 143 1.18 27.78 4.90
C LYS A 143 1.72 28.19 6.27
N GLU A 144 1.57 27.33 7.28
CA GLU A 144 2.05 27.56 8.65
C GLU A 144 3.56 27.36 8.78
N TYR A 145 4.15 26.63 7.82
CA TYR A 145 5.58 26.26 7.82
C TYR A 145 6.28 26.71 6.53
N PRO A 146 6.26 28.02 6.18
CA PRO A 146 6.80 28.52 4.91
C PRO A 146 8.34 28.35 4.79
N GLN A 147 9.01 28.13 5.92
CA GLN A 147 10.44 27.85 5.99
C GLN A 147 10.79 26.41 5.57
N VAL A 148 9.84 25.48 5.59
CA VAL A 148 10.04 24.11 5.15
C VAL A 148 10.04 24.08 3.63
N LYS A 149 11.18 23.71 3.04
CA LYS A 149 11.35 23.61 1.59
C LYS A 149 11.78 22.20 1.22
N ILE A 150 11.32 21.75 0.05
CA ILE A 150 11.82 20.50 -0.53
C ILE A 150 13.27 20.72 -0.93
N GLY A 151 14.20 20.00 -0.29
CA GLY A 151 15.62 20.04 -0.64
C GLY A 151 15.88 19.35 -1.97
N TRP A 152 15.30 18.18 -2.17
CA TRP A 152 15.31 17.43 -3.43
C TRP A 152 14.14 16.43 -3.45
N GLN A 153 13.82 15.95 -4.64
CA GLN A 153 12.78 14.96 -4.87
C GLN A 153 13.21 13.99 -5.97
N VAL A 154 12.90 12.71 -5.78
CA VAL A 154 13.10 11.66 -6.80
C VAL A 154 11.79 10.99 -7.08
N GLN A 155 11.39 10.97 -8.35
CA GLN A 155 10.23 10.22 -8.81
C GLN A 155 10.67 8.78 -9.11
N THR A 156 10.22 7.82 -8.31
CA THR A 156 10.58 6.40 -8.46
C THR A 156 9.66 5.65 -9.41
N GLY A 157 8.43 6.12 -9.59
CA GLY A 157 7.40 5.44 -10.38
C GLY A 157 6.79 4.21 -9.71
N VAL A 158 7.18 3.91 -8.47
CA VAL A 158 6.73 2.73 -7.70
C VAL A 158 6.47 3.11 -6.25
N GLY A 159 5.67 2.29 -5.55
CA GLY A 159 5.34 2.50 -4.14
C GLY A 159 6.56 2.31 -3.22
N ILE A 160 6.66 3.17 -2.21
CA ILE A 160 7.63 3.07 -1.11
C ILE A 160 6.85 2.94 0.19
N TYR A 161 7.03 1.82 0.89
CA TYR A 161 6.34 1.52 2.14
C TYR A 161 7.24 1.63 3.37
N CYS A 162 8.56 1.53 3.17
CA CYS A 162 9.53 1.63 4.25
C CYS A 162 9.92 3.08 4.56
N SER A 163 10.34 3.34 5.79
CA SER A 163 11.07 4.57 6.10
C SER A 163 12.49 4.51 5.54
N PRO A 164 13.10 5.64 5.16
CA PRO A 164 14.50 5.65 4.74
C PRO A 164 15.44 5.38 5.93
N ALA A 165 16.55 4.68 5.67
CA ALA A 165 17.66 4.59 6.59
C ALA A 165 18.76 5.59 6.22
N LEU A 166 19.45 6.13 7.22
CA LEU A 166 20.51 7.12 7.03
C LEU A 166 21.82 6.60 7.60
N TRP A 167 22.90 6.77 6.84
CA TRP A 167 24.25 6.50 7.33
C TRP A 167 25.29 7.30 6.53
N LYS A 168 26.15 8.06 7.22
CA LYS A 168 27.28 8.82 6.65
C LYS A 168 26.96 9.54 5.33
N GLY A 169 25.93 10.39 5.33
CA GLY A 169 25.54 11.19 4.17
C GLY A 169 24.85 10.41 3.05
N ARG A 170 24.37 9.22 3.33
CA ARG A 170 23.61 8.35 2.42
C ARG A 170 22.20 8.09 2.95
N VAL A 171 21.28 7.92 2.01
CA VAL A 171 19.88 7.55 2.25
C VAL A 171 19.62 6.23 1.53
N TYR A 172 19.09 5.24 2.24
CA TYR A 172 18.74 3.92 1.70
C TYR A 172 17.24 3.74 1.74
N VAL A 173 16.64 3.42 0.59
CA VAL A 173 15.18 3.29 0.43
C VAL A 173 14.86 2.00 -0.31
N GLY A 174 14.00 1.19 0.27
CA GLY A 174 13.42 0.00 -0.39
C GLY A 174 12.13 0.34 -1.12
N ASP A 175 11.82 -0.39 -2.18
CA ASP A 175 10.59 -0.18 -2.96
C ASP A 175 9.80 -1.47 -3.23
N ASP A 176 8.64 -1.30 -3.85
CA ASP A 176 7.70 -2.40 -4.14
C ASP A 176 8.15 -3.34 -5.27
N LEU A 177 9.13 -2.95 -6.09
CA LEU A 177 9.77 -3.81 -7.08
C LEU A 177 10.98 -4.56 -6.53
N GLY A 178 11.34 -4.34 -5.27
CA GLY A 178 12.45 -5.01 -4.59
C GLY A 178 13.81 -4.35 -4.77
N PHE A 179 13.85 -3.10 -5.22
CA PHE A 179 15.09 -2.36 -5.23
C PHE A 179 15.38 -1.73 -3.87
N LEU A 180 16.57 -1.97 -3.33
CA LEU A 180 17.17 -1.12 -2.32
C LEU A 180 18.06 -0.11 -3.03
N THR A 181 17.68 1.15 -3.03
CA THR A 181 18.42 2.23 -3.70
C THR A 181 19.08 3.15 -2.68
N CYS A 182 20.35 3.50 -2.95
CA CYS A 182 21.12 4.44 -2.16
C CYS A 182 21.24 5.78 -2.90
N TYR A 183 20.95 6.86 -2.18
CA TYR A 183 21.08 8.23 -2.66
C TYR A 183 22.03 9.03 -1.77
N THR A 184 22.59 10.14 -2.31
CA THR A 184 23.26 11.14 -1.47
C THR A 184 22.21 11.89 -0.63
N LEU A 185 22.50 12.10 0.65
CA LEU A 185 21.58 12.84 1.55
C LEU A 185 21.38 14.30 1.11
N LYS A 186 22.44 14.92 0.57
CA LYS A 186 22.43 16.36 0.27
C LYS A 186 21.72 16.70 -1.05
N GLU A 187 21.93 15.89 -2.11
CA GLU A 187 21.43 16.20 -3.47
C GLU A 187 20.42 15.19 -4.00
N GLY A 188 20.14 14.08 -3.30
CA GLY A 188 19.26 13.01 -3.81
C GLY A 188 19.81 12.28 -5.04
N ARG A 189 21.12 12.40 -5.31
CA ARG A 189 21.76 11.72 -6.44
C ARG A 189 21.89 10.23 -6.15
N LYS A 190 21.39 9.39 -7.08
CA LYS A 190 21.51 7.92 -6.99
C LYS A 190 22.98 7.51 -7.03
N LEU A 191 23.39 6.71 -6.06
CA LEU A 191 24.75 6.15 -5.96
C LEU A 191 24.81 4.72 -6.48
N TRP A 192 23.88 3.88 -6.05
CA TRP A 192 23.75 2.50 -6.48
C TRP A 192 22.33 1.98 -6.21
N SER A 193 22.00 0.84 -6.79
CA SER A 193 20.77 0.10 -6.55
C SER A 193 21.08 -1.38 -6.54
N PHE A 194 20.48 -2.12 -5.61
CA PHE A 194 20.51 -3.57 -5.51
C PHE A 194 19.09 -4.09 -5.69
N GLN A 195 18.91 -5.13 -6.48
CA GLN A 195 17.60 -5.75 -6.68
C GLN A 195 17.52 -7.08 -5.92
N SER A 196 16.60 -7.17 -4.97
CA SER A 196 16.14 -8.43 -4.37
C SER A 196 15.08 -9.10 -5.27
N GLY A 197 14.67 -10.31 -4.94
CA GLY A 197 13.71 -11.05 -5.78
C GLY A 197 12.26 -10.55 -5.70
N LYS A 198 11.90 -9.79 -4.64
CA LYS A 198 10.56 -9.23 -4.41
C LYS A 198 10.65 -7.96 -3.57
N ARG A 199 9.50 -7.32 -3.36
CA ARG A 199 9.35 -6.04 -2.65
C ARG A 199 10.05 -5.98 -1.29
N ILE A 200 10.50 -4.76 -0.94
CA ILE A 200 11.10 -4.41 0.34
C ILE A 200 10.12 -3.49 1.08
N VAL A 201 9.47 -4.01 2.10
CA VAL A 201 8.45 -3.31 2.89
C VAL A 201 9.02 -2.82 4.22
N GLY A 202 9.87 -3.65 4.85
CA GLY A 202 10.52 -3.33 6.13
C GLY A 202 11.57 -2.25 5.99
N THR A 203 11.60 -1.33 6.95
CA THR A 203 12.62 -0.27 7.01
C THR A 203 14.01 -0.89 7.15
N PRO A 204 14.96 -0.57 6.26
CA PRO A 204 16.35 -1.01 6.38
C PRO A 204 17.04 -0.32 7.57
N ALA A 205 18.18 -0.85 7.99
CA ALA A 205 19.07 -0.17 8.93
C ALA A 205 20.52 -0.22 8.44
N ALA A 206 21.27 0.85 8.67
CA ALA A 206 22.65 0.95 8.19
C ALA A 206 23.58 1.46 9.30
N THR A 207 24.68 0.75 9.53
CA THR A 207 25.78 1.15 10.42
C THR A 207 27.06 0.39 10.02
N ASP A 208 28.21 0.86 10.46
CA ASP A 208 29.52 0.20 10.29
C ASP A 208 29.82 -0.30 8.87
N GLY A 209 29.35 0.44 7.86
CA GLY A 209 29.56 0.11 6.45
C GLY A 209 28.68 -1.01 5.91
N ILE A 210 27.65 -1.40 6.64
CA ILE A 210 26.69 -2.44 6.24
C ILE A 210 25.27 -1.89 6.32
N VAL A 211 24.45 -2.17 5.30
CA VAL A 211 23.01 -1.97 5.33
C VAL A 211 22.32 -3.32 5.36
N VAL A 212 21.37 -3.50 6.29
CA VAL A 212 20.60 -4.73 6.49
C VAL A 212 19.13 -4.47 6.22
N PHE A 213 18.47 -5.38 5.50
CA PHE A 213 17.03 -5.33 5.23
C PHE A 213 16.45 -6.71 5.00
N GLY A 214 15.14 -6.82 5.16
CA GLY A 214 14.35 -7.99 4.78
C GLY A 214 13.62 -7.77 3.45
N SER A 215 13.35 -8.85 2.73
CA SER A 215 12.58 -8.83 1.48
C SER A 215 11.48 -9.88 1.49
N ALA A 216 10.44 -9.63 0.71
CA ALA A 216 9.35 -10.59 0.51
C ALA A 216 9.79 -11.83 -0.30
N ASP A 217 11.03 -11.88 -0.79
CA ASP A 217 11.64 -13.03 -1.45
C ASP A 217 12.21 -14.08 -0.49
N HIS A 218 11.87 -13.98 0.80
CA HIS A 218 12.30 -14.89 1.86
C HIS A 218 13.77 -14.73 2.27
N ASN A 219 14.41 -13.59 1.98
CA ASN A 219 15.78 -13.35 2.37
C ASN A 219 15.94 -12.12 3.28
N ILE A 220 16.93 -12.23 4.16
CA ILE A 220 17.52 -11.12 4.89
C ILE A 220 18.88 -10.86 4.26
N TYR A 221 19.12 -9.62 3.86
CA TYR A 221 20.33 -9.21 3.16
C TYR A 221 21.20 -8.31 4.01
N GLY A 222 22.49 -8.47 3.89
CA GLY A 222 23.50 -7.51 4.33
C GLY A 222 24.36 -7.10 3.16
N LEU A 223 24.28 -5.80 2.80
CA LEU A 223 25.07 -5.24 1.69
C LEU A 223 26.13 -4.31 2.23
N ASP A 224 27.20 -4.16 1.45
CA ASP A 224 28.13 -3.06 1.63
C ASP A 224 27.42 -1.72 1.43
N ALA A 225 27.37 -0.89 2.45
CA ALA A 225 26.63 0.37 2.45
C ALA A 225 27.19 1.40 1.46
N VAL A 226 28.45 1.29 1.05
CA VAL A 226 29.10 2.22 0.12
C VAL A 226 28.87 1.80 -1.34
N THR A 227 28.99 0.50 -1.62
CA THR A 227 29.02 -0.02 -2.99
C THR A 227 27.73 -0.74 -3.41
N GLY A 228 26.86 -1.11 -2.47
CA GLY A 228 25.67 -1.92 -2.71
C GLY A 228 25.94 -3.40 -3.00
N LYS A 229 27.20 -3.83 -2.93
CA LYS A 229 27.54 -5.25 -3.15
C LYS A 229 27.05 -6.11 -1.99
N GLU A 230 26.45 -7.26 -2.31
CA GLU A 230 26.02 -8.24 -1.31
C GLU A 230 27.25 -8.79 -0.57
N ARG A 231 27.18 -8.76 0.75
CA ARG A 231 28.17 -9.38 1.65
C ARG A 231 27.68 -10.72 2.18
N TRP A 232 26.39 -10.80 2.48
CA TRP A 232 25.75 -12.03 2.96
C TRP A 232 24.24 -11.97 2.74
N ARG A 233 23.61 -13.14 2.72
CA ARG A 233 22.16 -13.32 2.82
C ARG A 233 21.82 -14.51 3.69
N ILE A 234 20.62 -14.47 4.26
CA ILE A 234 20.02 -15.55 5.04
C ILE A 234 18.66 -15.84 4.43
N THR A 235 18.47 -17.08 3.94
CA THR A 235 17.17 -17.53 3.45
C THR A 235 16.36 -18.08 4.59
N VAL A 236 15.07 -17.70 4.67
CA VAL A 236 14.12 -18.11 5.70
C VAL A 236 12.85 -18.68 5.09
N ALA A 237 12.00 -19.31 5.92
CA ALA A 237 10.85 -20.06 5.43
C ALA A 237 9.73 -19.20 4.82
N GLN A 238 9.59 -17.95 5.27
CA GLN A 238 8.50 -17.05 4.88
C GLN A 238 9.04 -15.64 4.56
N PRO A 239 8.25 -14.75 3.92
CA PRO A 239 8.64 -13.37 3.65
C PRO A 239 9.14 -12.63 4.89
N VAL A 240 10.11 -11.73 4.71
CA VAL A 240 10.64 -10.88 5.77
C VAL A 240 10.18 -9.44 5.52
N LEU A 241 9.12 -9.04 6.20
CA LEU A 241 8.48 -7.73 6.05
C LEU A 241 8.78 -6.79 7.23
N GLY A 242 9.43 -7.32 8.28
CA GLY A 242 9.79 -6.56 9.48
C GLY A 242 10.89 -5.53 9.22
N ALA A 243 10.81 -4.42 9.93
CA ALA A 243 11.88 -3.43 9.96
C ALA A 243 13.07 -3.92 10.77
N VAL A 244 14.26 -3.41 10.46
CA VAL A 244 15.52 -3.75 11.13
C VAL A 244 15.86 -2.70 12.18
N THR A 245 16.32 -3.16 13.35
CA THR A 245 17.06 -2.35 14.32
C THR A 245 18.47 -2.90 14.45
N ILE A 246 19.48 -2.03 14.46
CA ILE A 246 20.86 -2.45 14.71
C ILE A 246 21.36 -1.77 15.99
N GLU A 247 21.87 -2.58 16.91
CA GLU A 247 22.52 -2.12 18.13
C GLU A 247 23.81 -2.93 18.39
N LYS A 248 24.91 -2.25 18.70
CA LYS A 248 26.22 -2.87 19.01
C LYS A 248 26.64 -3.97 18.00
N GLY A 249 26.41 -3.74 16.69
CA GLY A 249 26.80 -4.66 15.61
C GLY A 249 25.90 -5.90 15.44
N ILE A 250 24.74 -5.91 16.11
CA ILE A 250 23.70 -6.93 15.98
C ILE A 250 22.45 -6.33 15.34
N ALA A 251 21.97 -6.96 14.28
CA ALA A 251 20.69 -6.64 13.67
C ALA A 251 19.57 -7.49 14.28
N TYR A 252 18.49 -6.87 14.66
CA TYR A 252 17.28 -7.49 15.19
C TYR A 252 16.16 -7.34 14.16
N ILE A 253 15.57 -8.46 13.75
CA ILE A 253 14.55 -8.50 12.70
C ILE A 253 13.54 -9.63 12.93
N GLY A 254 12.27 -9.32 12.71
CA GLY A 254 11.18 -10.30 12.66
C GLY A 254 10.81 -10.71 11.25
N GLY A 255 10.21 -11.86 11.09
CA GLY A 255 9.72 -12.37 9.82
C GLY A 255 8.29 -12.89 9.90
N SER A 256 7.71 -13.20 8.75
CA SER A 256 6.38 -13.83 8.66
C SER A 256 6.41 -15.32 9.04
N ASP A 257 7.58 -15.87 9.29
CA ASP A 257 7.79 -17.25 9.78
C ASP A 257 7.69 -17.38 11.30
N SER A 258 7.08 -16.42 11.98
CA SER A 258 6.93 -16.39 13.44
C SER A 258 8.26 -16.42 14.20
N THR A 259 9.35 -15.99 13.54
CA THR A 259 10.69 -16.02 14.11
C THR A 259 11.28 -14.63 14.26
N PHE A 260 11.82 -14.34 15.43
CA PHE A 260 12.60 -13.15 15.69
C PHE A 260 14.08 -13.52 15.78
N ARG A 261 14.96 -12.73 15.15
CA ARG A 261 16.37 -13.07 14.98
C ARG A 261 17.28 -11.94 15.41
N ALA A 262 18.38 -12.32 16.06
CA ALA A 262 19.55 -11.46 16.25
C ALA A 262 20.67 -11.96 15.34
N ILE A 263 21.22 -11.07 14.51
CA ILE A 263 22.16 -11.39 13.45
C ILE A 263 23.36 -10.47 13.55
N ARG A 264 24.56 -11.04 13.59
CA ARG A 264 25.80 -10.26 13.54
C ARG A 264 25.97 -9.63 12.15
N ILE A 265 25.94 -8.29 12.06
CA ILE A 265 25.90 -7.59 10.76
C ILE A 265 27.16 -7.83 9.93
N LYS A 266 28.33 -8.05 10.56
CA LYS A 266 29.63 -8.23 9.89
C LYS A 266 29.65 -9.42 8.92
N ASN A 267 28.95 -10.51 9.24
CA ASN A 267 29.06 -11.77 8.52
C ASN A 267 27.75 -12.55 8.35
N GLY A 268 26.61 -12.01 8.78
CA GLY A 268 25.32 -12.67 8.68
C GLY A 268 25.12 -13.84 9.65
N LYS A 269 26.03 -14.05 10.61
CA LYS A 269 25.87 -15.16 11.58
C LYS A 269 24.68 -14.87 12.50
N VAL A 270 23.70 -15.78 12.52
CA VAL A 270 22.61 -15.75 13.49
C VAL A 270 23.19 -16.01 14.88
N VAL A 271 22.97 -15.08 15.81
CA VAL A 271 23.43 -15.16 17.19
C VAL A 271 22.45 -15.96 18.01
N TRP A 272 21.17 -15.64 17.87
CA TRP A 272 20.06 -16.38 18.45
C TRP A 272 18.77 -16.19 17.64
N THR A 273 17.82 -17.07 17.86
CA THR A 273 16.45 -17.00 17.33
C THR A 273 15.45 -17.21 18.46
N TYR A 274 14.29 -16.57 18.33
CA TYR A 274 13.14 -16.78 19.19
C TYR A 274 11.93 -17.16 18.32
N THR A 275 11.31 -18.31 18.60
CA THR A 275 10.22 -18.90 17.81
C THR A 275 8.88 -18.97 18.57
N GLY A 276 8.81 -18.40 19.78
CA GLY A 276 7.61 -18.44 20.63
C GLY A 276 6.48 -17.50 20.21
N ILE A 277 6.59 -16.84 19.05
CA ILE A 277 5.63 -15.87 18.56
C ILE A 277 4.52 -16.59 17.78
N LYS A 278 3.27 -16.24 18.11
CA LYS A 278 2.10 -16.69 17.33
C LYS A 278 1.73 -15.60 16.32
N GLY A 279 2.17 -15.72 15.07
CA GLY A 279 1.91 -14.75 14.02
C GLY A 279 3.21 -14.21 13.39
N TYR A 280 3.10 -13.09 12.70
CA TYR A 280 4.20 -12.43 12.00
C TYR A 280 4.63 -11.14 12.73
N ILE A 281 5.88 -10.73 12.51
CA ILE A 281 6.47 -9.51 13.09
C ILE A 281 6.83 -8.57 11.95
N GLU A 282 6.12 -7.46 11.86
CA GLU A 282 6.35 -6.41 10.84
C GLU A 282 6.84 -5.10 11.46
N THR A 283 6.74 -4.96 12.76
CA THR A 283 7.15 -3.74 13.47
C THR A 283 8.68 -3.64 13.60
N LYS A 284 9.15 -2.40 13.79
CA LYS A 284 10.56 -2.14 14.11
C LYS A 284 10.83 -2.53 15.56
N PRO A 285 11.80 -3.42 15.82
CA PRO A 285 12.20 -3.76 17.18
C PRO A 285 12.74 -2.54 17.94
N LEU A 286 12.42 -2.43 19.21
CA LEU A 286 13.06 -1.51 20.14
C LEU A 286 14.11 -2.29 20.93
N VAL A 287 15.31 -1.73 21.06
CA VAL A 287 16.36 -2.22 21.95
C VAL A 287 16.57 -1.19 23.04
N GLU A 288 16.46 -1.59 24.29
CA GLU A 288 16.62 -0.75 25.46
C GLU A 288 17.49 -1.45 26.50
N GLY A 289 18.47 -0.73 27.01
CA GLY A 289 19.43 -1.25 27.97
C GLY A 289 20.56 -2.11 27.39
N ASP A 290 21.32 -2.75 28.27
CA ASP A 290 22.45 -3.63 27.95
C ASP A 290 22.02 -5.09 27.79
#